data_2d48cba84f5e12fba94162407d4c35a9
#
_entry.id   2d48cba84f5e12fba94162407d4c35a9
#
_cell.length_a   1.000
_cell.length_b   1.000
_cell.length_c   1.000
_cell.angle_alpha   90.00
_cell.angle_beta   90.00
_cell.angle_gamma   90.00
#
_symmetry.space_group_name_H-M   'P 1'
#
loop_
_entity.id
_entity.type
_entity.pdbx_description
1 polymer ?
#
loop_
_entity_poly.entity_id
_entity_poly.type
_entity_poly.pdbx_seq_one_letter_code
_entity_poly.pdbx_strand_id
1 'polypeptide(L)'
;MEEKGSMMNRTIKAAVGMVAIAAMSVGTLGACGSSSSSDDGKGKVYYLNFKPESNDEWQKLAKDYTKETGVEVKVQTAASGTYEQTLKSEIAKSEAPTLFQVNGPVGYQNWKSYTDDMTDTEPYKQLINKDVALKDGSKVVGVPYAMETYGLIYNKDLLAKYIATDGAKIKDVKDIDNFDTLKAVADDIQAKKDQLGVKGAFTSAGFDSSSDWRFKTHLANLPLYYEFKDDNITKQPATVKGTYLPEYRS
;
A
#
# COMPACT_ATOMS: atom_id res chain seq x y z
N MET A 1 -31.84 -6.97 56.57
CA MET A 1 -31.83 -8.39 56.17
C MET A 1 -30.58 -8.55 55.31
N GLU A 2 -29.40 -8.77 55.84
CA GLU A 2 -28.78 -10.05 56.26
C GLU A 2 -29.05 -11.16 55.21
N GLU A 3 -28.04 -11.75 54.59
CA GLU A 3 -26.97 -12.64 55.05
C GLU A 3 -25.84 -12.67 53.99
N LYS A 4 -24.61 -12.55 54.30
CA LYS A 4 -23.57 -13.40 54.92
C LYS A 4 -23.31 -14.74 54.21
N GLY A 5 -22.05 -14.90 53.86
CA GLY A 5 -21.25 -16.13 53.88
C GLY A 5 -20.76 -16.57 52.49
N SER A 6 -19.57 -17.01 52.22
CA SER A 6 -18.51 -17.55 53.06
C SER A 6 -17.24 -17.70 52.22
N MET A 7 -16.11 -17.35 52.80
CA MET A 7 -14.77 -17.70 52.34
C MET A 7 -14.57 -19.21 52.32
N MET A 8 -13.81 -19.73 51.35
CA MET A 8 -13.05 -20.96 51.57
C MET A 8 -11.71 -20.93 50.88
N ASN A 9 -10.68 -20.64 51.68
CA ASN A 9 -9.27 -20.91 51.44
C ASN A 9 -9.03 -22.42 51.26
N ARG A 10 -8.26 -22.79 50.24
CA ARG A 10 -7.53 -24.07 50.29
C ARG A 10 -6.10 -23.87 49.77
N THR A 11 -5.21 -23.69 50.70
CA THR A 11 -3.77 -23.92 50.63
C THR A 11 -3.53 -25.43 50.46
N ILE A 12 -2.74 -25.84 49.46
CA ILE A 12 -2.12 -27.18 49.48
C ILE A 12 -0.62 -26.97 49.27
N LYS A 13 0.10 -27.54 50.25
CA LYS A 13 1.52 -27.46 50.47
C LYS A 13 2.32 -28.32 49.50
N ALA A 14 3.59 -27.93 49.38
CA ALA A 14 4.70 -28.57 48.70
C ALA A 14 4.93 -30.05 49.10
N ALA A 15 5.48 -30.81 48.17
CA ALA A 15 6.33 -31.95 48.46
C ALA A 15 7.50 -32.00 47.47
N VAL A 16 8.64 -31.85 48.04
CA VAL A 16 10.00 -32.03 47.44
C VAL A 16 10.22 -33.55 47.29
N GLY A 17 10.74 -33.93 46.15
CA GLY A 17 11.24 -35.28 45.92
C GLY A 17 12.41 -35.28 44.94
N MET A 18 13.62 -35.20 45.50
CA MET A 18 14.87 -35.32 44.77
C MET A 18 15.24 -36.82 44.71
N VAL A 19 15.41 -37.37 43.51
CA VAL A 19 16.12 -38.65 43.34
C VAL A 19 17.06 -38.50 42.14
N ALA A 20 18.34 -38.47 42.45
CA ALA A 20 19.44 -38.59 41.49
C ALA A 20 19.72 -40.08 41.25
N ILE A 21 19.76 -40.52 40.01
CA ILE A 21 20.42 -41.77 39.62
C ILE A 21 21.21 -41.51 38.35
N ALA A 22 22.52 -41.56 38.51
CA ALA A 22 23.45 -41.64 37.39
C ALA A 22 23.55 -43.10 36.90
N ALA A 23 23.41 -43.27 35.59
CA ALA A 23 23.87 -44.49 34.92
C ALA A 23 24.39 -44.12 33.52
N MET A 24 25.72 -44.27 33.39
CA MET A 24 26.39 -44.30 32.10
C MET A 24 25.98 -45.54 31.32
N SER A 25 25.62 -45.38 30.06
CA SER A 25 25.74 -46.45 29.08
C SER A 25 26.13 -45.84 27.73
N VAL A 26 27.32 -46.19 27.32
CA VAL A 26 27.88 -46.03 25.96
C VAL A 26 27.09 -46.94 25.02
N GLY A 27 26.66 -46.39 23.90
CA GLY A 27 26.10 -47.25 22.86
C GLY A 27 25.45 -46.54 21.69
N THR A 28 26.14 -46.59 20.57
CA THR A 28 25.64 -46.54 19.18
C THR A 28 25.19 -45.22 18.58
N LEU A 29 26.05 -44.74 17.69
CA LEU A 29 25.75 -43.84 16.59
C LEU A 29 24.54 -44.31 15.78
N GLY A 30 23.39 -43.75 16.10
CA GLY A 30 22.21 -43.76 15.23
C GLY A 30 22.17 -42.48 14.47
N ALA A 31 22.44 -42.52 13.18
CA ALA A 31 22.25 -41.44 12.25
C ALA A 31 20.78 -41.00 12.27
N CYS A 32 20.47 -39.96 13.05
CA CYS A 32 19.30 -39.17 12.78
C CYS A 32 19.52 -38.46 11.44
N GLY A 33 18.92 -38.94 10.41
CA GLY A 33 18.78 -38.23 9.17
C GLY A 33 18.05 -36.91 9.45
N SER A 34 18.82 -35.84 9.62
CA SER A 34 18.36 -34.52 9.34
C SER A 34 18.01 -34.55 7.85
N SER A 35 16.71 -34.50 7.55
CA SER A 35 16.26 -34.05 6.24
C SER A 35 16.82 -32.65 6.05
N SER A 36 18.07 -32.57 5.61
CA SER A 36 18.60 -31.40 4.95
C SER A 36 17.75 -31.28 3.68
N SER A 37 16.70 -30.42 3.72
CA SER A 37 16.26 -29.81 2.52
C SER A 37 17.51 -29.24 1.89
N SER A 38 17.91 -29.79 0.77
CA SER A 38 18.98 -29.25 -0.06
C SER A 38 18.52 -27.84 -0.45
N ASP A 39 18.93 -26.87 0.31
CA ASP A 39 18.90 -25.49 -0.10
C ASP A 39 19.94 -25.40 -1.22
N ASP A 40 19.46 -25.37 -2.47
CA ASP A 40 20.30 -25.30 -3.66
C ASP A 40 21.15 -24.02 -3.73
N GLY A 41 21.19 -23.23 -2.66
CA GLY A 41 21.91 -21.95 -2.59
C GLY A 41 21.26 -20.84 -3.43
N LYS A 42 20.08 -21.10 -4.01
CA LYS A 42 19.39 -20.15 -4.89
C LYS A 42 18.55 -19.10 -4.14
N GLY A 43 18.37 -19.29 -2.85
CA GLY A 43 17.51 -18.42 -2.04
C GLY A 43 16.02 -18.57 -2.35
N LYS A 44 15.21 -17.76 -1.67
CA LYS A 44 13.74 -17.71 -1.84
C LYS A 44 13.30 -16.26 -1.86
N VAL A 45 12.22 -15.97 -2.57
CA VAL A 45 11.58 -14.66 -2.60
C VAL A 45 10.19 -14.78 -2.01
N TYR A 46 9.89 -13.95 -1.02
CA TYR A 46 8.53 -13.76 -0.53
C TYR A 46 8.12 -12.30 -0.76
N TYR A 47 7.19 -12.10 -1.70
CA TYR A 47 6.63 -10.80 -2.02
C TYR A 47 5.26 -10.60 -1.35
N LEU A 48 5.15 -9.60 -0.49
CA LEU A 48 3.87 -9.14 0.04
C LEU A 48 3.33 -8.01 -0.83
N ASN A 49 2.34 -8.34 -1.66
CA ASN A 49 1.74 -7.44 -2.63
C ASN A 49 0.61 -6.61 -2.01
N PHE A 50 0.61 -5.31 -2.27
CA PHE A 50 -0.41 -4.35 -1.81
C PHE A 50 -1.53 -4.11 -2.84
N LYS A 51 -1.37 -4.59 -4.08
CA LYS A 51 -2.26 -4.31 -5.21
C LYS A 51 -3.08 -5.56 -5.56
N PRO A 52 -4.28 -5.73 -4.98
CA PRO A 52 -5.11 -6.90 -5.26
C PRO A 52 -5.53 -7.02 -6.71
N GLU A 53 -5.66 -5.91 -7.42
CA GLU A 53 -6.00 -5.85 -8.84
C GLU A 53 -4.98 -6.54 -9.75
N SER A 54 -3.73 -6.70 -9.32
CA SER A 54 -2.65 -7.37 -10.08
C SER A 54 -2.23 -8.70 -9.45
N ASN A 55 -3.07 -9.28 -8.59
CA ASN A 55 -2.73 -10.53 -7.91
C ASN A 55 -2.43 -11.67 -8.89
N ASP A 56 -3.28 -11.87 -9.89
CA ASP A 56 -3.17 -13.01 -10.80
C ASP A 56 -1.93 -12.91 -11.70
N GLU A 57 -1.58 -11.72 -12.13
CA GLU A 57 -0.37 -11.42 -12.88
C GLU A 57 0.88 -11.70 -12.03
N TRP A 58 0.89 -11.29 -10.77
CA TRP A 58 1.99 -11.60 -9.86
C TRP A 58 2.12 -13.09 -9.58
N GLN A 59 1.01 -13.81 -9.37
CA GLN A 59 1.02 -15.26 -9.19
C GLN A 59 1.57 -15.98 -10.44
N LYS A 60 1.19 -15.51 -11.63
CA LYS A 60 1.71 -16.05 -12.88
C LYS A 60 3.21 -15.78 -13.04
N LEU A 61 3.63 -14.54 -12.84
CA LEU A 61 5.04 -14.14 -12.93
C LEU A 61 5.91 -14.95 -11.96
N ALA A 62 5.45 -15.14 -10.71
CA ALA A 62 6.15 -15.95 -9.72
C ALA A 62 6.39 -17.39 -10.19
N LYS A 63 5.36 -18.01 -10.77
CA LYS A 63 5.46 -19.38 -11.33
C LYS A 63 6.42 -19.45 -12.51
N ASP A 64 6.32 -18.50 -13.44
CA ASP A 64 7.17 -18.42 -14.62
C ASP A 64 8.64 -18.22 -14.21
N TYR A 65 8.92 -17.31 -13.29
CA TYR A 65 10.26 -17.05 -12.77
C TYR A 65 10.84 -18.25 -12.01
N THR A 66 10.05 -18.90 -11.15
CA THR A 66 10.47 -20.14 -10.47
C THR A 66 10.81 -21.23 -11.45
N LYS A 67 10.00 -21.41 -12.51
CA LYS A 67 10.25 -22.40 -13.55
C LYS A 67 11.54 -22.11 -14.32
N GLU A 68 11.82 -20.86 -14.62
CA GLU A 68 12.99 -20.44 -15.39
C GLU A 68 14.29 -20.51 -14.60
N THR A 69 14.25 -20.05 -13.34
CA THR A 69 15.46 -19.86 -12.52
C THR A 69 15.69 -20.92 -11.46
N GLY A 70 14.64 -21.64 -11.07
CA GLY A 70 14.63 -22.52 -9.91
C GLY A 70 14.53 -21.80 -8.57
N VAL A 71 14.44 -20.45 -8.54
CA VAL A 71 14.21 -19.67 -7.33
C VAL A 71 12.74 -19.75 -6.95
N GLU A 72 12.43 -20.20 -5.74
CA GLU A 72 11.07 -20.22 -5.21
C GLU A 72 10.56 -18.81 -4.99
N VAL A 73 9.40 -18.46 -5.56
CA VAL A 73 8.75 -17.17 -5.36
C VAL A 73 7.36 -17.38 -4.79
N LYS A 74 7.15 -16.89 -3.57
CA LYS A 74 5.85 -16.81 -2.91
C LYS A 74 5.30 -15.39 -3.07
N VAL A 75 4.05 -15.26 -3.52
CA VAL A 75 3.33 -14.00 -3.54
C VAL A 75 2.12 -14.10 -2.62
N GLN A 76 1.99 -13.19 -1.67
CA GLN A 76 0.81 -13.02 -0.86
C GLN A 76 0.27 -11.62 -1.08
N THR A 77 -1.02 -11.50 -1.35
CA THR A 77 -1.69 -10.21 -1.57
C THR A 77 -2.52 -9.83 -0.34
N ALA A 78 -2.38 -8.59 0.09
CA ALA A 78 -3.18 -7.99 1.14
C ALA A 78 -3.80 -6.67 0.63
N ALA A 79 -5.09 -6.48 0.86
CA ALA A 79 -5.80 -5.27 0.46
C ALA A 79 -5.36 -4.03 1.25
N SER A 80 -5.61 -2.85 0.69
CA SER A 80 -5.17 -1.57 1.27
C SER A 80 -5.60 -1.36 2.73
N GLY A 81 -6.81 -1.75 3.10
CA GLY A 81 -7.31 -1.60 4.47
C GLY A 81 -6.68 -2.54 5.51
N THR A 82 -5.94 -3.57 5.08
CA THR A 82 -5.34 -4.57 5.97
C THR A 82 -3.84 -4.76 5.77
N TYR A 83 -3.26 -4.11 4.75
CA TYR A 83 -1.88 -4.34 4.34
C TYR A 83 -0.87 -4.11 5.48
N GLU A 84 -0.93 -2.97 6.16
CA GLU A 84 0.00 -2.63 7.24
C GLU A 84 -0.07 -3.63 8.40
N GLN A 85 -1.26 -4.09 8.75
CA GLN A 85 -1.43 -5.11 9.79
C GLN A 85 -0.89 -6.46 9.33
N THR A 86 -1.12 -6.82 8.07
CA THR A 86 -0.60 -8.05 7.48
C THR A 86 0.93 -8.00 7.43
N LEU A 87 1.52 -6.91 6.93
CA LEU A 87 2.97 -6.74 6.90
C LEU A 87 3.58 -6.86 8.29
N LYS A 88 3.00 -6.22 9.30
CA LYS A 88 3.46 -6.32 10.68
C LYS A 88 3.42 -7.76 11.20
N SER A 89 2.39 -8.50 10.86
CA SER A 89 2.26 -9.92 11.24
C SER A 89 3.25 -10.82 10.49
N GLU A 90 3.42 -10.59 9.18
CA GLU A 90 4.29 -11.42 8.35
C GLU A 90 5.78 -11.18 8.63
N ILE A 91 6.18 -9.93 8.88
CA ILE A 91 7.58 -9.58 9.18
C ILE A 91 8.08 -10.15 10.51
N ALA A 92 7.17 -10.46 11.43
CA ALA A 92 7.49 -11.09 12.71
C ALA A 92 7.68 -12.61 12.63
N LYS A 93 7.42 -13.23 11.48
CA LYS A 93 7.58 -14.68 11.28
C LYS A 93 9.01 -15.05 10.94
N SER A 94 9.35 -16.32 11.11
CA SER A 94 10.64 -16.88 10.69
C SER A 94 10.88 -16.79 9.18
N GLU A 95 9.80 -16.87 8.38
CA GLU A 95 9.83 -16.65 6.93
C GLU A 95 9.13 -15.34 6.60
N ALA A 96 9.83 -14.25 6.86
CA ALA A 96 9.34 -12.90 6.61
C ALA A 96 9.35 -12.54 5.11
N PRO A 97 8.51 -11.58 4.67
CA PRO A 97 8.63 -11.04 3.32
C PRO A 97 10.03 -10.47 3.04
N THR A 98 10.62 -10.87 1.92
CA THR A 98 11.87 -10.33 1.40
C THR A 98 11.66 -9.14 0.47
N LEU A 99 10.46 -9.03 -0.08
CA LEU A 99 9.98 -7.87 -0.85
C LEU A 99 8.63 -7.42 -0.29
N PHE A 100 8.50 -6.15 -0.01
CA PHE A 100 7.24 -5.56 0.47
C PHE A 100 7.14 -4.11 0.04
N GLN A 101 5.94 -3.57 0.01
CA GLN A 101 5.67 -2.19 -0.38
C GLN A 101 5.59 -1.29 0.85
N VAL A 102 6.16 -0.10 0.73
CA VAL A 102 6.03 0.97 1.71
C VAL A 102 5.21 2.12 1.09
N ASN A 103 4.31 2.68 1.86
CA ASN A 103 3.43 3.73 1.38
C ASN A 103 4.09 5.10 1.55
N GLY A 104 5.04 5.38 0.67
CA GLY A 104 5.77 6.65 0.62
C GLY A 104 6.63 6.94 1.86
N PRO A 105 7.00 8.21 2.08
CA PRO A 105 7.88 8.60 3.19
C PRO A 105 7.33 8.28 4.57
N VAL A 106 6.02 8.40 4.77
CA VAL A 106 5.37 8.06 6.06
C VAL A 106 5.41 6.56 6.31
N GLY A 107 5.07 5.76 5.32
CA GLY A 107 5.18 4.29 5.41
C GLY A 107 6.61 3.84 5.67
N TYR A 108 7.59 4.49 5.04
CA TYR A 108 9.00 4.21 5.28
C TYR A 108 9.40 4.39 6.76
N GLN A 109 8.92 5.43 7.44
CA GLN A 109 9.25 5.64 8.86
C GLN A 109 8.83 4.44 9.73
N ASN A 110 7.74 3.78 9.40
CA ASN A 110 7.27 2.59 10.12
C ASN A 110 8.15 1.36 9.87
N TRP A 111 8.78 1.28 8.68
CA TRP A 111 9.49 0.08 8.21
C TRP A 111 10.99 0.28 8.03
N LYS A 112 11.51 1.43 8.43
CA LYS A 112 12.92 1.84 8.26
C LYS A 112 13.93 0.77 8.69
N SER A 113 13.66 0.04 9.78
CA SER A 113 14.57 -0.99 10.30
C SER A 113 14.56 -2.30 9.49
N TYR A 114 13.66 -2.41 8.51
CA TYR A 114 13.47 -3.61 7.69
C TYR A 114 13.80 -3.37 6.22
N THR A 115 14.20 -2.15 5.86
CA THR A 115 14.59 -1.82 4.48
C THR A 115 16.10 -1.92 4.32
N ASP A 116 16.52 -2.35 3.14
CA ASP A 116 17.92 -2.41 2.75
C ASP A 116 18.29 -1.28 1.80
N ASP A 117 19.58 -1.08 1.56
CA ASP A 117 20.11 -0.11 0.61
C ASP A 117 20.04 -0.66 -0.81
N MET A 118 19.19 -0.07 -1.61
CA MET A 118 18.95 -0.46 -3.02
C MET A 118 19.78 0.36 -4.02
N THR A 119 20.73 1.19 -3.55
CA THR A 119 21.48 2.13 -4.41
C THR A 119 22.17 1.42 -5.58
N ASP A 120 22.72 0.21 -5.35
CA ASP A 120 23.45 -0.55 -6.36
C ASP A 120 22.60 -1.60 -7.09
N THR A 121 21.28 -1.64 -6.81
CA THR A 121 20.38 -2.64 -7.41
C THR A 121 19.99 -2.28 -8.86
N GLU A 122 19.73 -3.31 -9.67
CA GLU A 122 19.28 -3.11 -11.05
C GLU A 122 17.93 -2.35 -11.14
N PRO A 123 16.92 -2.60 -10.30
CA PRO A 123 15.69 -1.79 -10.32
C PRO A 123 15.96 -0.30 -10.18
N TYR A 124 16.85 0.11 -9.29
CA TYR A 124 17.21 1.52 -9.16
C TYR A 124 17.98 2.05 -10.37
N LYS A 125 18.94 1.28 -10.89
CA LYS A 125 19.71 1.67 -12.09
C LYS A 125 18.83 1.91 -13.32
N GLN A 126 17.77 1.11 -13.46
CA GLN A 126 16.82 1.17 -14.56
C GLN A 126 15.81 2.35 -14.47
N LEU A 127 15.69 3.01 -13.32
CA LEU A 127 14.80 4.17 -13.21
C LEU A 127 15.23 5.30 -14.16
N ILE A 128 14.30 5.73 -15.00
CA ILE A 128 14.47 6.89 -15.90
C ILE A 128 14.62 8.17 -15.09
N ASN A 129 13.77 8.35 -14.07
CA ASN A 129 13.85 9.47 -13.13
C ASN A 129 14.24 8.94 -11.74
N LYS A 130 15.44 9.30 -11.27
CA LYS A 130 15.98 8.90 -9.97
C LYS A 130 15.32 9.64 -8.79
N ASP A 131 14.62 10.75 -9.04
CA ASP A 131 14.00 11.56 -7.99
C ASP A 131 12.72 10.92 -7.42
N VAL A 132 12.14 9.94 -8.14
CA VAL A 132 10.98 9.19 -7.67
C VAL A 132 11.33 8.07 -6.68
N ALA A 133 12.62 7.75 -6.53
CA ALA A 133 13.07 6.77 -5.53
C ALA A 133 12.94 7.33 -4.11
N LEU A 134 12.56 6.47 -3.19
CA LEU A 134 12.52 6.80 -1.78
C LEU A 134 13.94 6.78 -1.22
N LYS A 135 14.37 7.87 -0.60
CA LYS A 135 15.74 8.04 -0.10
C LYS A 135 15.77 8.35 1.40
N ASP A 136 16.79 7.84 2.07
CA ASP A 136 17.17 8.21 3.43
C ASP A 136 18.65 8.61 3.45
N GLY A 137 18.93 9.90 3.47
CA GLY A 137 20.25 10.45 3.23
C GLY A 137 20.76 10.11 1.83
N SER A 138 21.90 9.42 1.73
CA SER A 138 22.46 8.95 0.46
C SER A 138 21.93 7.60 -0.01
N LYS A 139 21.21 6.86 0.86
CA LYS A 139 20.72 5.52 0.55
C LYS A 139 19.38 5.56 -0.20
N VAL A 140 19.23 4.67 -1.14
CA VAL A 140 17.94 4.35 -1.78
C VAL A 140 17.27 3.24 -0.98
N VAL A 141 16.14 3.54 -0.36
CA VAL A 141 15.43 2.61 0.54
C VAL A 141 14.12 2.10 -0.03
N GLY A 142 13.80 2.52 -1.24
CA GLY A 142 12.66 2.02 -1.99
C GLY A 142 12.67 2.51 -3.42
N VAL A 143 12.21 1.66 -4.33
CA VAL A 143 12.10 1.93 -5.78
C VAL A 143 10.63 1.80 -6.16
N PRO A 144 10.04 2.78 -6.84
CA PRO A 144 8.67 2.64 -7.33
C PRO A 144 8.62 1.57 -8.43
N TYR A 145 7.67 0.66 -8.35
CA TYR A 145 7.43 -0.28 -9.44
C TYR A 145 6.35 0.22 -10.41
N ALA A 146 5.56 1.20 -10.00
CA ALA A 146 4.54 1.85 -10.82
C ALA A 146 4.40 3.33 -10.43
N MET A 147 4.06 4.15 -11.41
CA MET A 147 3.71 5.55 -11.22
C MET A 147 2.24 5.74 -11.53
N GLU A 148 1.49 6.26 -10.58
CA GLU A 148 0.08 6.61 -10.77
C GLU A 148 -0.05 8.12 -10.95
N THR A 149 -0.93 8.53 -11.86
CA THR A 149 -1.19 9.94 -12.14
C THR A 149 -2.65 10.26 -11.90
N TYR A 150 -2.92 11.53 -11.65
CA TYR A 150 -4.28 12.06 -11.51
C TYR A 150 -4.65 12.88 -12.75
N GLY A 151 -5.92 12.82 -13.10
CA GLY A 151 -6.45 13.59 -14.21
C GLY A 151 -7.91 13.25 -14.45
N LEU A 152 -8.52 13.97 -15.36
CA LEU A 152 -9.86 13.67 -15.86
C LEU A 152 -9.75 12.66 -16.99
N ILE A 153 -10.25 11.45 -16.75
CA ILE A 153 -10.42 10.45 -17.80
C ILE A 153 -11.74 10.74 -18.50
N TYR A 154 -11.73 10.88 -19.81
CA TYR A 154 -12.94 11.13 -20.56
C TYR A 154 -13.21 10.04 -21.61
N ASN A 155 -14.47 9.75 -21.81
CA ASN A 155 -14.91 8.88 -22.90
C ASN A 155 -14.92 9.68 -24.22
N LYS A 156 -14.05 9.32 -25.15
CA LYS A 156 -13.89 10.04 -26.44
C LYS A 156 -15.16 10.04 -27.28
N ASP A 157 -15.88 8.93 -27.30
CA ASP A 157 -17.10 8.81 -28.13
C ASP A 157 -18.24 9.63 -27.54
N LEU A 158 -18.39 9.64 -26.22
CA LEU A 158 -19.39 10.48 -25.55
C LEU A 158 -19.07 11.97 -25.71
N LEU A 159 -17.79 12.34 -25.58
CA LEU A 159 -17.39 13.73 -25.78
C LEU A 159 -17.60 14.18 -27.23
N ALA A 160 -17.30 13.33 -28.22
CA ALA A 160 -17.58 13.61 -29.62
C ALA A 160 -19.10 13.79 -29.90
N LYS A 161 -19.95 12.93 -29.30
CA LYS A 161 -21.43 13.10 -29.36
C LYS A 161 -21.85 14.42 -28.75
N TYR A 162 -21.31 14.79 -27.60
CA TYR A 162 -21.59 16.07 -26.96
C TYR A 162 -21.20 17.26 -27.85
N ILE A 163 -19.97 17.26 -28.39
CA ILE A 163 -19.48 18.32 -29.28
C ILE A 163 -20.37 18.51 -30.51
N ALA A 164 -20.98 17.43 -30.99
CA ALA A 164 -21.92 17.48 -32.12
C ALA A 164 -23.32 18.00 -31.75
N THR A 165 -23.61 18.29 -30.47
CA THR A 165 -24.92 18.85 -30.08
C THR A 165 -24.96 20.37 -30.31
N ASP A 166 -26.17 20.89 -30.59
CA ASP A 166 -26.36 22.31 -30.66
C ASP A 166 -25.98 23.03 -29.36
N GLY A 167 -25.24 24.12 -29.50
CA GLY A 167 -24.81 24.95 -28.37
C GLY A 167 -23.79 24.27 -27.45
N ALA A 168 -23.07 23.23 -27.91
CA ALA A 168 -21.95 22.67 -27.18
C ALA A 168 -20.94 23.76 -26.81
N LYS A 169 -20.38 23.68 -25.59
CA LYS A 169 -19.53 24.73 -25.04
C LYS A 169 -18.08 24.67 -25.55
N ILE A 170 -17.71 23.57 -26.21
CA ILE A 170 -16.39 23.34 -26.79
C ILE A 170 -16.52 22.72 -28.18
N LYS A 171 -15.44 22.82 -28.95
CA LYS A 171 -15.27 22.16 -30.26
C LYS A 171 -14.22 21.07 -30.25
N ASP A 172 -13.31 21.09 -29.28
CA ASP A 172 -12.26 20.10 -29.05
C ASP A 172 -12.05 19.93 -27.54
N VAL A 173 -11.54 18.75 -27.12
CA VAL A 173 -11.21 18.51 -25.72
C VAL A 173 -10.16 19.49 -25.18
N LYS A 174 -9.29 20.00 -26.04
CA LYS A 174 -8.26 20.99 -25.69
C LYS A 174 -8.82 22.34 -25.27
N ASP A 175 -10.06 22.61 -25.61
CA ASP A 175 -10.76 23.84 -25.17
C ASP A 175 -11.02 23.82 -23.66
N ILE A 176 -10.94 22.63 -23.01
CA ILE A 176 -11.07 22.48 -21.55
C ILE A 176 -9.66 22.72 -20.94
N ASP A 177 -9.27 23.97 -20.84
CA ASP A 177 -7.97 24.39 -20.33
C ASP A 177 -8.04 25.14 -18.98
N ASN A 178 -9.26 25.34 -18.47
CA ASN A 178 -9.52 26.00 -17.19
C ASN A 178 -10.79 25.44 -16.51
N PHE A 179 -10.99 25.80 -15.25
CA PHE A 179 -12.11 25.30 -14.44
C PHE A 179 -13.48 25.80 -14.94
N ASP A 180 -13.56 27.05 -15.37
CA ASP A 180 -14.83 27.63 -15.84
C ASP A 180 -15.34 26.90 -17.09
N THR A 181 -14.45 26.62 -18.04
CA THR A 181 -14.77 25.85 -19.24
C THR A 181 -15.16 24.41 -18.86
N LEU A 182 -14.39 23.77 -17.97
CA LEU A 182 -14.75 22.43 -17.48
C LEU A 182 -16.13 22.40 -16.86
N LYS A 183 -16.43 23.37 -15.97
CA LYS A 183 -17.74 23.50 -15.32
C LYS A 183 -18.86 23.73 -16.34
N ALA A 184 -18.67 24.64 -17.28
CA ALA A 184 -19.67 24.91 -18.31
C ALA A 184 -19.98 23.69 -19.18
N VAL A 185 -18.95 22.90 -19.54
CA VAL A 185 -19.10 21.63 -20.26
C VAL A 185 -19.87 20.61 -19.42
N ALA A 186 -19.51 20.48 -18.15
CA ALA A 186 -20.14 19.52 -17.24
C ALA A 186 -21.64 19.86 -17.02
N ASP A 187 -21.96 21.12 -16.78
CA ASP A 187 -23.33 21.61 -16.60
C ASP A 187 -24.16 21.36 -17.88
N ASP A 188 -23.60 21.61 -19.06
CA ASP A 188 -24.28 21.41 -20.34
C ASP A 188 -24.47 19.91 -20.66
N ILE A 189 -23.48 19.06 -20.39
CA ILE A 189 -23.64 17.59 -20.50
C ILE A 189 -24.70 17.10 -19.52
N GLN A 190 -24.74 17.62 -18.30
CA GLN A 190 -25.78 17.27 -17.32
C GLN A 190 -27.15 17.67 -17.77
N ALA A 191 -27.30 18.85 -18.37
CA ALA A 191 -28.56 19.31 -18.92
C ALA A 191 -29.02 18.46 -20.13
N LYS A 192 -28.08 17.98 -20.95
CA LYS A 192 -28.32 17.16 -22.15
C LYS A 192 -28.22 15.65 -21.89
N LYS A 193 -28.17 15.21 -20.64
CA LYS A 193 -27.90 13.81 -20.28
C LYS A 193 -28.78 12.78 -20.97
N ASP A 194 -30.09 13.09 -21.11
CA ASP A 194 -31.05 12.19 -21.75
C ASP A 194 -30.79 12.09 -23.26
N GLN A 195 -30.46 13.20 -23.91
CA GLN A 195 -30.08 13.24 -25.33
C GLN A 195 -28.78 12.45 -25.59
N LEU A 196 -27.86 12.52 -24.67
CA LEU A 196 -26.54 11.84 -24.76
C LEU A 196 -26.62 10.38 -24.34
N GLY A 197 -27.69 9.96 -23.65
CA GLY A 197 -27.84 8.60 -23.12
C GLY A 197 -26.94 8.30 -21.92
N VAL A 198 -26.65 9.32 -21.09
CA VAL A 198 -25.84 9.20 -19.90
C VAL A 198 -26.62 9.49 -18.62
N LYS A 199 -26.17 9.01 -17.49
CA LYS A 199 -26.79 9.30 -16.18
C LYS A 199 -26.37 10.65 -15.61
N GLY A 200 -25.17 11.13 -15.98
CA GLY A 200 -24.59 12.38 -15.51
C GLY A 200 -23.30 12.70 -16.24
N ALA A 201 -22.80 13.92 -16.00
CA ALA A 201 -21.57 14.41 -16.62
C ALA A 201 -20.32 13.74 -16.04
N PHE A 202 -20.36 13.36 -14.76
CA PHE A 202 -19.24 12.72 -14.06
C PHE A 202 -19.65 11.41 -13.39
N THR A 203 -18.66 10.54 -13.28
CA THR A 203 -18.65 9.43 -12.31
C THR A 203 -17.35 9.49 -11.53
N SER A 204 -17.38 9.11 -10.27
CA SER A 204 -16.21 9.09 -9.39
C SER A 204 -16.23 7.87 -8.48
N ALA A 205 -15.16 7.65 -7.74
CA ALA A 205 -15.14 6.69 -6.66
C ALA A 205 -16.19 7.06 -5.59
N GLY A 206 -16.71 6.07 -4.88
CA GLY A 206 -17.67 6.29 -3.81
C GLY A 206 -17.05 6.91 -2.55
N PHE A 207 -17.91 7.22 -1.58
CA PHE A 207 -17.53 7.76 -0.27
C PHE A 207 -17.49 6.67 0.82
N ASP A 208 -17.50 5.39 0.43
CA ASP A 208 -17.31 4.29 1.37
C ASP A 208 -15.86 4.23 1.89
N SER A 209 -15.63 3.49 2.97
CA SER A 209 -14.34 3.40 3.65
C SER A 209 -13.18 2.89 2.77
N SER A 210 -13.47 2.25 1.65
CA SER A 210 -12.47 1.75 0.71
C SER A 210 -12.05 2.79 -0.33
N SER A 211 -12.87 3.81 -0.57
CA SER A 211 -12.76 4.75 -1.70
C SER A 211 -12.64 6.22 -1.28
N ASP A 212 -13.12 6.59 -0.09
CA ASP A 212 -13.21 7.98 0.37
C ASP A 212 -11.85 8.68 0.55
N TRP A 213 -10.77 7.92 0.70
CA TRP A 213 -9.41 8.46 0.79
C TRP A 213 -9.02 9.30 -0.45
N ARG A 214 -9.63 9.03 -1.60
CA ARG A 214 -9.41 9.81 -2.82
C ARG A 214 -9.83 11.25 -2.64
N PHE A 215 -10.91 11.47 -1.93
CA PHE A 215 -11.39 12.81 -1.59
C PHE A 215 -10.65 13.37 -0.37
N LYS A 216 -10.58 12.63 0.72
CA LYS A 216 -9.94 13.08 1.96
C LYS A 216 -8.49 13.49 1.75
N THR A 217 -7.70 12.61 1.13
CA THR A 217 -6.26 12.82 0.97
C THR A 217 -5.97 13.80 -0.15
N HIS A 218 -6.57 13.61 -1.33
CA HIS A 218 -6.23 14.41 -2.50
C HIS A 218 -6.73 15.85 -2.37
N LEU A 219 -7.94 16.04 -1.88
CA LEU A 219 -8.44 17.40 -1.63
C LEU A 219 -7.66 18.12 -0.54
N ALA A 220 -7.24 17.41 0.52
CA ALA A 220 -6.47 18.01 1.61
C ALA A 220 -4.99 18.28 1.22
N ASN A 221 -4.41 17.48 0.33
CA ASN A 221 -3.01 17.63 -0.04
C ASN A 221 -2.70 18.96 -0.72
N LEU A 222 -3.58 19.45 -1.58
CA LEU A 222 -3.31 20.69 -2.34
C LEU A 222 -3.24 21.94 -1.45
N PRO A 223 -4.23 22.22 -0.56
CA PRO A 223 -4.13 23.33 0.38
C PRO A 223 -2.93 23.21 1.32
N LEU A 224 -2.58 22.00 1.77
CA LEU A 224 -1.40 21.79 2.60
C LEU A 224 -0.10 22.01 1.81
N TYR A 225 -0.06 21.63 0.54
CA TYR A 225 1.09 21.92 -0.33
C TYR A 225 1.36 23.42 -0.42
N TYR A 226 0.34 24.24 -0.63
CA TYR A 226 0.50 25.69 -0.70
C TYR A 226 0.94 26.27 0.64
N GLU A 227 0.35 25.83 1.75
CA GLU A 227 0.79 26.22 3.09
C GLU A 227 2.26 25.89 3.33
N PHE A 228 2.68 24.68 3.02
CA PHE A 228 4.07 24.24 3.19
C PHE A 228 5.05 25.02 2.32
N LYS A 229 4.63 25.32 1.08
CA LYS A 229 5.42 26.12 0.16
C LYS A 229 5.62 27.54 0.67
N ASP A 230 4.56 28.21 1.13
CA ASP A 230 4.62 29.59 1.61
C ASP A 230 5.36 29.71 2.95
N ASP A 231 5.21 28.73 3.81
CA ASP A 231 5.90 28.65 5.11
C ASP A 231 7.33 28.05 5.00
N ASN A 232 7.80 27.70 3.79
CA ASN A 232 9.10 27.03 3.54
C ASN A 232 9.29 25.76 4.38
N ILE A 233 8.25 24.98 4.58
CA ILE A 233 8.29 23.74 5.34
C ILE A 233 8.87 22.63 4.45
N THR A 234 10.06 22.14 4.81
CA THR A 234 10.78 21.09 4.08
C THR A 234 10.81 19.75 4.81
N LYS A 235 10.28 19.70 6.02
CA LYS A 235 10.19 18.50 6.85
C LYS A 235 8.80 18.39 7.42
N GLN A 236 8.38 17.19 7.83
CA GLN A 236 7.09 16.98 8.47
C GLN A 236 6.94 17.88 9.72
N PRO A 237 5.98 18.81 9.73
CA PRO A 237 5.72 19.64 10.89
C PRO A 237 4.92 18.88 11.96
N ALA A 238 5.03 19.31 13.21
CA ALA A 238 4.23 18.76 14.30
C ALA A 238 2.75 19.18 14.20
N THR A 239 2.48 20.31 13.58
CA THR A 239 1.13 20.88 13.40
C THR A 239 1.03 21.58 12.05
N VAL A 240 -0.17 21.68 11.51
CA VAL A 240 -0.50 22.46 10.32
C VAL A 240 -1.46 23.59 10.72
N LYS A 241 -1.37 24.74 10.07
CA LYS A 241 -2.25 25.90 10.31
C LYS A 241 -3.60 25.73 9.64
N GLY A 242 -3.64 25.07 8.48
CA GLY A 242 -4.82 24.92 7.66
C GLY A 242 -5.22 26.23 6.95
N THR A 243 -4.25 27.08 6.64
CA THR A 243 -4.44 28.43 6.08
C THR A 243 -5.34 28.41 4.84
N TYR A 244 -5.14 27.46 3.94
CA TYR A 244 -5.88 27.35 2.68
C TYR A 244 -7.07 26.38 2.72
N LEU A 245 -7.31 25.68 3.83
CA LEU A 245 -8.43 24.75 3.94
C LEU A 245 -9.82 25.40 3.81
N PRO A 246 -10.09 26.64 4.27
CA PRO A 246 -11.39 27.27 4.09
C PRO A 246 -11.80 27.47 2.63
N GLU A 247 -10.84 27.73 1.74
CA GLU A 247 -11.08 27.96 0.31
C GLU A 247 -11.60 26.70 -0.42
N TYR A 248 -11.38 25.51 0.16
CA TYR A 248 -11.82 24.22 -0.38
C TYR A 248 -13.17 23.74 0.19
N ARG A 249 -13.88 24.59 0.91
CA ARG A 249 -15.22 24.30 1.45
C ARG A 249 -16.37 24.81 0.59
N SER A 250 -16.07 25.63 -0.42
CA SER A 250 -17.07 26.26 -1.30
C SER A 250 -17.46 25.35 -2.47
#